data_ab755cefbfe15fe1cbc0cf6ffdd70068
#
_entry.id   ab755cefbfe15fe1cbc0cf6ffdd70068
#
_cell.length_a   1.000
_cell.length_b   1.000
_cell.length_c   1.000
_cell.angle_alpha   90.00
_cell.angle_beta   90.00
_cell.angle_gamma   90.00
#
_symmetry.space_group_name_H-M   'P 1'
#
loop_
_entity.id
_entity.type
_entity.pdbx_description
1 polymer ?
#
loop_
_entity_poly.entity_id
_entity_poly.type
_entity_poly.pdbx_seq_one_letter_code
_entity_poly.pdbx_strand_id
1 'polypeptide(L)'
;MSKEELNNDFDVAVRVQKAFTEATAEKVRKHQGLNDEEIKHLCPVAFKNRMVTSEIQKLGLSKHYSFVPTTKVVNDLRAMGWECVDAVQVKARKKSTNGYQKHMLTFEHPKYKVEGAEEYPQLLLTNSHDGGNAFTLSAGIFRMICSNGLVLKTEDYGTSRLVHKGYSFDAVQKMVNDFVETIDETLTRITAMKQVQLDKKQQIEFAKKAALLRFTAKSYNEDNIS
;
A
#
# COMPACT_ATOMS: atom_id res chain seq x y z
N MET A 1 -19.42 3.09 3.34
CA MET A 1 -18.22 3.92 3.02
C MET A 1 -18.61 4.86 1.89
N SER A 2 -18.53 6.17 2.13
CA SER A 2 -18.82 7.19 1.12
C SER A 2 -17.69 7.27 0.09
N LYS A 3 -17.99 7.73 -1.15
CA LYS A 3 -16.97 7.97 -2.19
C LYS A 3 -15.89 8.96 -1.76
N GLU A 4 -16.18 9.86 -0.82
CA GLU A 4 -15.22 10.78 -0.21
C GLU A 4 -14.23 10.07 0.71
N GLU A 5 -14.62 9.00 1.38
CA GLU A 5 -13.70 8.22 2.22
C GLU A 5 -12.71 7.40 1.40
N LEU A 6 -13.13 6.86 0.24
CA LEU A 6 -12.23 6.13 -0.67
C LEU A 6 -11.23 7.05 -1.39
N ASN A 7 -11.66 8.23 -1.83
CA ASN A 7 -10.74 9.22 -2.42
C ASN A 7 -9.82 9.86 -1.38
N ASN A 8 -10.29 10.09 -0.14
CA ASN A 8 -9.45 10.61 0.93
C ASN A 8 -8.35 9.63 1.39
N ASP A 9 -8.55 8.32 1.22
CA ASP A 9 -7.53 7.34 1.59
C ASP A 9 -6.34 7.29 0.60
N PHE A 10 -6.53 7.71 -0.64
CA PHE A 10 -5.48 7.77 -1.66
C PHE A 10 -4.79 9.15 -1.75
N ASP A 11 -5.50 10.24 -1.41
CA ASP A 11 -4.94 11.61 -1.47
C ASP A 11 -4.00 11.97 -0.30
N VAL A 12 -3.78 11.06 0.63
CA VAL A 12 -3.21 11.41 1.94
C VAL A 12 -1.75 11.00 2.11
N ALA A 13 -1.12 10.36 1.13
CA ALA A 13 0.32 10.10 1.19
C ALA A 13 1.14 11.35 0.81
N VAL A 14 0.92 12.44 1.51
CA VAL A 14 1.85 13.56 1.45
C VAL A 14 3.14 13.08 2.08
N ARG A 15 4.13 12.73 1.25
CA ARG A 15 5.51 12.54 1.71
C ARG A 15 5.85 13.73 2.58
N VAL A 16 6.15 13.47 3.85
CA VAL A 16 6.75 14.52 4.66
C VAL A 16 8.11 14.79 4.03
N GLN A 17 8.20 15.85 3.26
CA GLN A 17 9.46 16.35 2.71
C GLN A 17 10.34 16.83 3.86
N LYS A 18 10.95 15.88 4.57
CA LYS A 18 12.21 16.12 5.22
C LYS A 18 13.28 15.84 4.18
N ALA A 19 14.34 16.64 4.20
CA ALA A 19 15.47 16.52 3.28
C ALA A 19 15.92 15.05 3.19
N PHE A 20 15.58 14.40 2.07
CA PHE A 20 16.10 13.09 1.74
C PHE A 20 17.60 13.21 1.51
N THR A 21 18.36 12.23 1.93
CA THR A 21 19.65 12.06 1.28
C THR A 21 19.39 11.69 -0.19
N GLU A 22 20.15 12.23 -1.09
CA GLU A 22 20.03 11.95 -2.52
C GLU A 22 20.07 10.44 -2.83
N ALA A 23 20.89 9.69 -2.09
CA ALA A 23 20.97 8.24 -2.16
C ALA A 23 19.66 7.52 -1.80
N THR A 24 18.97 7.96 -0.74
CA THR A 24 17.66 7.37 -0.36
C THR A 24 16.60 7.65 -1.40
N ALA A 25 16.56 8.88 -1.94
CA ALA A 25 15.61 9.24 -2.99
C ALA A 25 15.87 8.45 -4.29
N GLU A 26 17.14 8.17 -4.60
CA GLU A 26 17.51 7.33 -5.73
C GLU A 26 17.07 5.87 -5.55
N LYS A 27 17.26 5.29 -4.34
CA LYS A 27 16.79 3.94 -4.03
C LYS A 27 15.28 3.80 -4.18
N VAL A 28 14.50 4.76 -3.65
CA VAL A 28 13.04 4.78 -3.80
C VAL A 28 12.66 4.82 -5.29
N ARG A 29 13.28 5.69 -6.08
CA ARG A 29 13.03 5.76 -7.53
C ARG A 29 13.39 4.48 -8.28
N LYS A 30 14.42 3.75 -7.82
CA LYS A 30 14.88 2.49 -8.42
C LYS A 30 14.22 1.25 -7.80
N HIS A 31 13.25 1.42 -6.92
CA HIS A 31 12.64 0.30 -6.19
C HIS A 31 13.68 -0.62 -5.53
N GLN A 32 14.67 -0.04 -4.87
CA GLN A 32 15.72 -0.76 -4.15
C GLN A 32 15.37 -0.85 -2.66
N GLY A 33 15.75 -1.95 -2.02
CA GLY A 33 15.52 -2.17 -0.60
C GLY A 33 16.10 -1.05 0.28
N LEU A 34 15.28 -0.56 1.20
CA LEU A 34 15.62 0.46 2.17
C LEU A 34 16.08 -0.18 3.48
N ASN A 35 17.13 0.36 4.09
CA ASN A 35 17.54 -0.01 5.44
C ASN A 35 16.69 0.72 6.50
N ASP A 36 16.88 0.38 7.77
CA ASP A 36 16.08 0.92 8.87
C ASP A 36 16.23 2.43 9.04
N GLU A 37 17.44 2.98 8.85
CA GLU A 37 17.66 4.41 8.95
C GLU A 37 16.97 5.18 7.81
N GLU A 38 16.98 4.63 6.61
CA GLU A 38 16.27 5.19 5.45
C GLU A 38 14.75 5.14 5.65
N ILE A 39 14.21 4.02 6.12
CA ILE A 39 12.78 3.90 6.45
C ILE A 39 12.41 4.88 7.56
N LYS A 40 13.21 4.98 8.62
CA LYS A 40 12.99 5.89 9.75
C LYS A 40 13.03 7.35 9.32
N HIS A 41 13.90 7.69 8.37
CA HIS A 41 13.96 9.02 7.80
C HIS A 41 12.70 9.38 7.03
N LEU A 42 12.19 8.44 6.21
CA LEU A 42 10.98 8.61 5.41
C LEU A 42 9.70 8.57 6.26
N CYS A 43 9.67 7.66 7.22
CA CYS A 43 8.49 7.30 7.99
C CYS A 43 8.84 7.06 9.47
N PRO A 44 9.23 8.10 10.24
CA PRO A 44 9.61 7.96 11.63
C PRO A 44 8.52 7.32 12.50
N VAL A 45 7.25 7.45 12.15
CA VAL A 45 6.12 6.82 12.88
C VAL A 45 6.19 5.30 12.85
N ALA A 46 6.72 4.70 11.80
CA ALA A 46 6.89 3.25 11.69
C ALA A 46 7.81 2.68 12.79
N PHE A 47 8.68 3.50 13.37
CA PHE A 47 9.64 3.09 14.41
C PHE A 47 9.13 3.27 15.84
N LYS A 48 7.86 3.60 16.01
CA LYS A 48 7.22 3.51 17.32
C LYS A 48 7.06 2.04 17.70
N ASN A 49 7.72 1.61 18.79
CA ASN A 49 7.81 0.19 19.20
C ASN A 49 6.92 -0.15 20.39
N ARG A 50 6.37 0.85 21.07
CA ARG A 50 5.44 0.64 22.21
C ARG A 50 4.53 1.82 22.39
N MET A 51 3.40 1.58 23.05
CA MET A 51 2.55 2.61 23.60
C MET A 51 2.33 2.35 25.09
N VAL A 52 2.40 3.42 25.88
CA VAL A 52 2.09 3.34 27.31
C VAL A 52 0.63 3.68 27.57
N THR A 53 0.11 3.27 28.72
CA THR A 53 -1.33 3.44 29.07
C THR A 53 -1.77 4.91 28.97
N SER A 54 -0.93 5.86 29.37
CA SER A 54 -1.23 7.29 29.29
C SER A 54 -1.39 7.79 27.84
N GLU A 55 -0.63 7.23 26.88
CA GLU A 55 -0.76 7.56 25.46
C GLU A 55 -2.08 6.99 24.89
N ILE A 56 -2.42 5.74 25.26
CA ILE A 56 -3.66 5.08 24.88
C ILE A 56 -4.86 5.92 25.35
N GLN A 57 -4.86 6.35 26.61
CA GLN A 57 -5.89 7.20 27.17
C GLN A 57 -5.97 8.57 26.50
N LYS A 58 -4.81 9.22 26.29
CA LYS A 58 -4.73 10.53 25.61
C LYS A 58 -5.30 10.52 24.20
N LEU A 59 -5.12 9.40 23.49
CA LEU A 59 -5.66 9.20 22.14
C LEU A 59 -7.12 8.74 22.13
N GLY A 60 -7.72 8.48 23.29
CA GLY A 60 -9.10 7.98 23.40
C GLY A 60 -9.28 6.56 22.88
N LEU A 61 -8.19 5.76 22.88
CA LEU A 61 -8.22 4.40 22.38
C LEU A 61 -8.89 3.45 23.39
N SER A 62 -9.53 2.40 22.88
CA SER A 62 -10.15 1.37 23.70
C SER A 62 -9.12 0.66 24.59
N LYS A 63 -9.54 0.22 25.76
CA LYS A 63 -8.75 -0.66 26.65
C LYS A 63 -8.34 -2.00 25.99
N HIS A 64 -9.03 -2.39 24.93
CA HIS A 64 -8.75 -3.58 24.12
C HIS A 64 -7.84 -3.29 22.92
N TYR A 65 -7.34 -2.04 22.79
CA TYR A 65 -6.41 -1.69 21.73
C TYR A 65 -5.12 -2.48 21.87
N SER A 66 -4.74 -3.21 20.84
CA SER A 66 -3.47 -3.92 20.76
C SER A 66 -2.54 -3.17 19.80
N PHE A 67 -1.43 -2.70 20.34
CA PHE A 67 -0.40 -2.02 19.54
C PHE A 67 0.36 -3.04 18.69
N VAL A 68 0.45 -2.76 17.39
CA VAL A 68 1.23 -3.57 16.44
C VAL A 68 2.44 -2.73 16.00
N PRO A 69 3.67 -3.10 16.42
CA PRO A 69 4.88 -2.43 15.96
C PRO A 69 5.07 -2.66 14.45
N THR A 70 5.16 -1.59 13.67
CA THR A 70 5.38 -1.70 12.23
C THR A 70 6.74 -2.31 11.92
N THR A 71 7.77 -2.00 12.71
CA THR A 71 9.12 -2.57 12.58
C THR A 71 9.13 -4.09 12.71
N LYS A 72 8.27 -4.67 13.58
CA LYS A 72 8.15 -6.13 13.68
C LYS A 72 7.70 -6.72 12.35
N VAL A 73 6.69 -6.14 11.73
CA VAL A 73 6.16 -6.60 10.44
C VAL A 73 7.19 -6.43 9.33
N VAL A 74 7.93 -5.32 9.32
CA VAL A 74 9.06 -5.10 8.38
C VAL A 74 10.08 -6.24 8.49
N ASN A 75 10.48 -6.60 9.71
CA ASN A 75 11.46 -7.67 9.93
C ASN A 75 10.90 -9.04 9.54
N ASP A 76 9.63 -9.31 9.83
CA ASP A 76 8.98 -10.56 9.46
C ASP A 76 8.89 -10.71 7.91
N LEU A 77 8.56 -9.63 7.19
CA LEU A 77 8.53 -9.62 5.72
C LEU A 77 9.95 -9.75 5.12
N ARG A 78 10.95 -9.09 5.71
CA ARG A 78 12.35 -9.27 5.30
C ARG A 78 12.83 -10.71 5.48
N ALA A 79 12.45 -11.37 6.57
CA ALA A 79 12.77 -12.79 6.78
C ALA A 79 12.16 -13.70 5.71
N MET A 80 11.09 -13.25 5.06
CA MET A 80 10.45 -13.92 3.91
C MET A 80 11.00 -13.46 2.55
N GLY A 81 12.05 -12.65 2.51
CA GLY A 81 12.70 -12.14 1.30
C GLY A 81 12.07 -10.88 0.70
N TRP A 82 11.08 -10.27 1.35
CA TRP A 82 10.47 -9.03 0.89
C TRP A 82 11.23 -7.81 1.41
N GLU A 83 11.59 -6.90 0.52
CA GLU A 83 12.32 -5.68 0.83
C GLU A 83 11.40 -4.48 0.81
N CYS A 84 11.54 -3.61 1.82
CA CYS A 84 10.83 -2.33 1.82
C CYS A 84 11.45 -1.42 0.77
N VAL A 85 10.67 -0.97 -0.20
CA VAL A 85 11.14 -0.12 -1.31
C VAL A 85 10.59 1.31 -1.24
N ASP A 86 9.53 1.54 -0.48
CA ASP A 86 9.02 2.88 -0.20
C ASP A 86 8.33 2.93 1.17
N ALA A 87 8.38 4.09 1.81
CA ALA A 87 7.75 4.34 3.08
C ALA A 87 7.24 5.78 3.13
N VAL A 88 5.97 5.95 3.46
CA VAL A 88 5.32 7.26 3.56
C VAL A 88 4.48 7.36 4.82
N GLN A 89 4.36 8.58 5.36
CA GLN A 89 3.44 8.86 6.45
C GLN A 89 2.64 10.12 6.17
N VAL A 90 1.41 10.16 6.66
CA VAL A 90 0.56 11.34 6.53
C VAL A 90 1.00 12.43 7.50
N LYS A 91 0.67 13.68 7.18
CA LYS A 91 0.86 14.80 8.08
C LYS A 91 -0.12 14.72 9.24
N ALA A 92 0.35 14.86 10.48
CA ALA A 92 -0.55 14.90 11.62
C ALA A 92 -1.50 16.11 11.53
N ARG A 93 -2.81 15.84 11.58
CA ARG A 93 -3.83 16.91 11.57
C ARG A 93 -3.94 17.62 12.93
N LYS A 94 -3.62 16.94 14.02
CA LYS A 94 -3.68 17.43 15.40
C LYS A 94 -2.35 17.19 16.10
N LYS A 95 -1.94 18.10 16.98
CA LYS A 95 -0.74 17.93 17.81
C LYS A 95 -0.78 16.64 18.65
N SER A 96 -1.97 16.23 19.09
CA SER A 96 -2.18 15.01 19.89
C SER A 96 -1.90 13.72 19.12
N THR A 97 -2.06 13.70 17.80
CA THR A 97 -1.82 12.52 16.94
C THR A 97 -0.44 12.53 16.28
N ASN A 98 0.39 13.55 16.56
CA ASN A 98 1.74 13.59 16.02
C ASN A 98 2.61 12.47 16.60
N GLY A 99 3.23 11.67 15.73
CA GLY A 99 3.97 10.46 16.09
C GLY A 99 3.12 9.18 16.15
N TYR A 100 1.81 9.27 15.79
CA TYR A 100 0.88 8.12 15.79
C TYR A 100 0.10 7.98 14.48
N GLN A 101 0.34 8.87 13.53
CA GLN A 101 -0.44 9.00 12.31
C GLN A 101 -0.34 7.79 11.39
N LYS A 102 -1.27 7.73 10.45
CA LYS A 102 -1.29 6.74 9.38
C LYS A 102 -0.01 6.77 8.57
N HIS A 103 0.49 5.59 8.25
CA HIS A 103 1.66 5.38 7.41
C HIS A 103 1.47 4.14 6.53
N MET A 104 2.22 4.10 5.43
CA MET A 104 2.21 3.03 4.46
C MET A 104 3.65 2.69 4.05
N LEU A 105 3.94 1.41 3.99
CA LEU A 105 5.19 0.87 3.49
C LEU A 105 4.89 -0.05 2.32
N THR A 106 5.71 0.02 1.28
CA THR A 106 5.62 -0.82 0.09
C THR A 106 6.78 -1.81 0.08
N PHE A 107 6.47 -3.07 -0.20
CA PHE A 107 7.47 -4.14 -0.25
C PHE A 107 7.45 -4.81 -1.62
N GLU A 108 8.65 -5.15 -2.10
CA GLU A 108 8.89 -5.93 -3.30
C GLU A 108 9.78 -7.12 -2.98
N HIS A 109 9.64 -8.18 -3.76
CA HIS A 109 10.51 -9.34 -3.64
C HIS A 109 11.45 -9.40 -4.84
N PRO A 110 12.78 -9.41 -4.65
CA PRO A 110 13.74 -9.35 -5.76
C PRO A 110 13.54 -10.42 -6.83
N LYS A 111 13.13 -11.63 -6.42
CA LYS A 111 12.86 -12.76 -7.34
C LYS A 111 11.75 -12.45 -8.36
N TYR A 112 10.75 -11.64 -7.99
CA TYR A 112 9.59 -11.34 -8.84
C TYR A 112 9.68 -9.99 -9.54
N LYS A 113 10.82 -9.33 -9.40
CA LYS A 113 11.09 -8.07 -10.07
C LYS A 113 11.44 -8.33 -11.53
N VAL A 114 10.64 -7.77 -12.44
CA VAL A 114 10.90 -7.82 -13.87
C VAL A 114 11.48 -6.49 -14.30
N GLU A 115 12.71 -6.48 -14.79
CA GLU A 115 13.37 -5.26 -15.25
C GLU A 115 12.60 -4.65 -16.42
N GLY A 116 12.32 -3.34 -16.36
CA GLY A 116 11.54 -2.62 -17.36
C GLY A 116 10.02 -2.85 -17.29
N ALA A 117 9.51 -3.63 -16.33
CA ALA A 117 8.08 -3.75 -16.12
C ALA A 117 7.51 -2.48 -15.45
N GLU A 118 6.30 -2.10 -15.83
CA GLU A 118 5.55 -1.02 -15.16
C GLU A 118 4.69 -1.54 -14.00
N GLU A 119 4.41 -2.83 -13.98
CA GLU A 119 3.66 -3.51 -12.94
C GLU A 119 4.56 -4.43 -12.13
N TYR A 120 4.40 -4.37 -10.80
CA TYR A 120 5.19 -5.15 -9.85
C TYR A 120 4.30 -5.88 -8.87
N PRO A 121 4.62 -7.16 -8.54
CA PRO A 121 4.07 -7.82 -7.37
C PRO A 121 4.55 -7.11 -6.11
N GLN A 122 3.62 -6.57 -5.33
CA GLN A 122 3.93 -5.78 -4.14
C GLN A 122 3.04 -6.17 -2.96
N LEU A 123 3.57 -5.95 -1.76
CA LEU A 123 2.79 -5.93 -0.53
C LEU A 123 2.71 -4.47 -0.04
N LEU A 124 1.51 -4.03 0.29
CA LEU A 124 1.25 -2.72 0.89
C LEU A 124 0.85 -2.90 2.34
N LEU A 125 1.72 -2.47 3.23
CA LEU A 125 1.46 -2.41 4.66
C LEU A 125 0.93 -1.02 5.02
N THR A 126 -0.29 -0.95 5.54
CA THR A 126 -0.85 0.28 6.10
C THR A 126 -1.08 0.09 7.59
N ASN A 127 -0.66 1.04 8.40
CA ASN A 127 -0.87 1.05 9.85
C ASN A 127 -1.10 2.47 10.38
N SER A 128 -1.67 2.58 11.58
CA SER A 128 -1.67 3.81 12.37
C SER A 128 -1.65 3.46 13.86
N HIS A 129 -1.10 4.34 14.66
CA HIS A 129 -1.02 4.15 16.11
C HIS A 129 -1.99 5.03 16.89
N ASP A 130 -2.82 5.82 16.18
CA ASP A 130 -3.86 6.68 16.74
C ASP A 130 -5.27 6.06 16.74
N GLY A 131 -5.38 4.79 16.31
CA GLY A 131 -6.65 4.08 16.19
C GLY A 131 -7.51 4.51 14.99
N GLY A 132 -7.02 5.44 14.17
CA GLY A 132 -7.74 5.95 13.00
C GLY A 132 -7.82 4.94 11.84
N ASN A 133 -6.90 3.98 11.78
CA ASN A 133 -6.90 2.92 10.77
C ASN A 133 -6.53 1.57 11.40
N ALA A 134 -7.14 0.51 10.87
CA ALA A 134 -6.70 -0.84 11.18
C ALA A 134 -5.33 -1.12 10.52
N PHE A 135 -4.56 -1.99 11.14
CA PHE A 135 -3.45 -2.64 10.46
C PHE A 135 -3.98 -3.40 9.24
N THR A 136 -3.40 -3.14 8.09
CA THR A 136 -3.81 -3.80 6.85
C THR A 136 -2.56 -4.18 6.05
N LEU A 137 -2.48 -5.42 5.64
CA LEU A 137 -1.52 -5.90 4.65
C LEU A 137 -2.31 -6.31 3.41
N SER A 138 -1.99 -5.71 2.28
CA SER A 138 -2.61 -5.99 0.99
C SER A 138 -1.57 -6.55 0.04
N ALA A 139 -1.91 -7.63 -0.64
CA ALA A 139 -1.11 -8.23 -1.68
C ALA A 139 -1.73 -7.95 -3.05
N GLY A 140 -0.92 -7.68 -4.07
CA GLY A 140 -1.43 -7.42 -5.40
C GLY A 140 -0.35 -7.09 -6.41
N ILE A 141 -0.78 -6.91 -7.65
CA ILE A 141 0.04 -6.30 -8.70
C ILE A 141 -0.30 -4.82 -8.74
N PHE A 142 0.71 -4.00 -8.66
CA PHE A 142 0.54 -2.55 -8.60
C PHE A 142 1.29 -1.89 -9.74
N ARG A 143 0.69 -0.82 -10.27
CA ARG A 143 1.30 0.04 -11.26
C ARG A 143 1.51 1.42 -10.68
N MET A 144 2.73 1.92 -10.75
CA MET A 144 3.01 3.30 -10.43
C MET A 144 2.52 4.20 -11.57
N ILE A 145 1.58 5.10 -11.28
CA ILE A 145 0.98 5.99 -12.27
C ILE A 145 1.70 7.33 -12.32
N CYS A 146 2.27 7.77 -11.22
CA CYS A 146 3.01 9.04 -11.17
C CYS A 146 4.11 9.04 -10.12
N SER A 147 5.08 9.94 -10.30
CA SER A 147 6.20 10.16 -9.37
C SER A 147 5.78 10.63 -7.96
N ASN A 148 4.51 11.04 -7.80
CA ASN A 148 3.95 11.47 -6.51
C ASN A 148 3.44 10.29 -5.65
N GLY A 149 3.69 9.05 -6.09
CA GLY A 149 3.32 7.85 -5.32
C GLY A 149 1.87 7.40 -5.48
N LEU A 150 1.17 7.85 -6.55
CA LEU A 150 -0.12 7.27 -6.90
C LEU A 150 0.11 5.86 -7.45
N VAL A 151 -0.37 4.87 -6.71
CA VAL A 151 -0.27 3.46 -7.07
C VAL A 151 -1.68 2.95 -7.38
N LEU A 152 -1.86 2.36 -8.56
CA LEU A 152 -3.09 1.69 -8.93
C LEU A 152 -2.92 0.18 -8.69
N LYS A 153 -3.82 -0.39 -7.90
CA LYS A 153 -3.91 -1.84 -7.73
C LYS A 153 -4.57 -2.44 -8.98
N THR A 154 -3.81 -3.16 -9.77
CA THR A 154 -4.30 -3.79 -11.01
C THR A 154 -4.92 -5.16 -10.76
N GLU A 155 -4.41 -5.89 -9.75
CA GLU A 155 -4.95 -7.18 -9.32
C GLU A 155 -4.96 -7.27 -7.79
N ASP A 156 -6.03 -7.83 -7.22
CA ASP A 156 -6.20 -8.00 -5.77
C ASP A 156 -6.12 -9.48 -5.38
N TYR A 157 -5.06 -9.84 -4.70
CA TYR A 157 -4.83 -11.20 -4.18
C TYR A 157 -5.20 -11.35 -2.70
N GLY A 158 -5.84 -10.36 -2.17
CA GLY A 158 -6.32 -10.38 -0.80
C GLY A 158 -5.83 -9.22 0.03
N THR A 159 -6.63 -8.90 0.99
CA THR A 159 -6.33 -7.90 2.00
C THR A 159 -6.56 -8.52 3.35
N SER A 160 -5.48 -8.75 4.09
CA SER A 160 -5.60 -9.14 5.49
C SER A 160 -5.78 -7.88 6.33
N ARG A 161 -7.01 -7.67 6.78
CA ARG A 161 -7.33 -6.62 7.75
C ARG A 161 -7.26 -7.18 9.15
N LEU A 162 -6.17 -6.95 9.84
CA LEU A 162 -6.07 -7.22 11.26
C LEU A 162 -6.59 -5.98 12.00
N VAL A 163 -7.80 -6.09 12.55
CA VAL A 163 -8.22 -5.13 13.58
C VAL A 163 -7.21 -5.26 14.73
N HIS A 164 -6.81 -4.15 15.36
CA HIS A 164 -5.84 -4.11 16.49
C HIS A 164 -6.25 -5.01 17.68
N LYS A 165 -6.52 -6.30 17.40
CA LYS A 165 -6.83 -7.36 18.36
C LYS A 165 -5.70 -8.37 18.52
N GLY A 166 -4.61 -8.17 17.79
CA GLY A 166 -3.41 -9.00 17.85
C GLY A 166 -2.78 -9.22 16.48
N TYR A 167 -1.47 -9.03 16.41
CA TYR A 167 -0.66 -9.39 15.25
C TYR A 167 -0.35 -10.90 15.30
N SER A 168 -0.57 -11.60 14.21
CA SER A 168 -0.17 -12.99 14.03
C SER A 168 0.78 -13.10 12.84
N PHE A 169 2.00 -13.55 13.11
CA PHE A 169 2.98 -13.82 12.04
C PHE A 169 2.48 -14.92 11.09
N ASP A 170 1.87 -15.97 11.64
CA ASP A 170 1.36 -17.11 10.83
C ASP A 170 0.30 -16.64 9.83
N ALA A 171 -0.59 -15.71 10.23
CA ALA A 171 -1.60 -15.16 9.32
C ALA A 171 -0.98 -14.33 8.21
N VAL A 172 0.05 -13.55 8.51
CA VAL A 172 0.82 -12.79 7.53
C VAL A 172 1.57 -13.73 6.59
N GLN A 173 2.27 -14.72 7.14
CA GLN A 173 3.01 -15.69 6.36
C GLN A 173 2.10 -16.47 5.41
N LYS A 174 0.95 -16.94 5.90
CA LYS A 174 -0.03 -17.64 5.05
C LYS A 174 -0.49 -16.74 3.90
N MET A 175 -0.89 -15.50 4.16
CA MET A 175 -1.35 -14.58 3.12
C MET A 175 -0.25 -14.30 2.09
N VAL A 176 0.99 -14.12 2.53
CA VAL A 176 2.12 -13.89 1.62
C VAL A 176 2.40 -15.13 0.78
N ASN A 177 2.35 -16.33 1.36
CA ASN A 177 2.56 -17.57 0.61
C ASN A 177 1.43 -17.80 -0.41
N ASP A 178 0.16 -17.62 -0.01
CA ASP A 178 -0.99 -17.72 -0.91
C ASP A 178 -0.84 -16.73 -2.11
N PHE A 179 -0.31 -15.54 -1.86
CA PHE A 179 -0.03 -14.56 -2.91
C PHE A 179 1.11 -15.03 -3.82
N VAL A 180 2.21 -15.50 -3.25
CA VAL A 180 3.37 -15.98 -4.01
C VAL A 180 3.00 -17.09 -4.98
N GLU A 181 2.12 -18.02 -4.57
CA GLU A 181 1.66 -19.12 -5.43
C GLU A 181 0.91 -18.62 -6.69
N THR A 182 0.33 -17.42 -6.63
CA THR A 182 -0.45 -16.86 -7.73
C THR A 182 0.34 -15.90 -8.63
N ILE A 183 1.54 -15.48 -8.22
CA ILE A 183 2.33 -14.45 -8.95
C ILE A 183 2.64 -14.86 -10.38
N ASP A 184 3.18 -16.06 -10.58
CA ASP A 184 3.63 -16.52 -11.90
C ASP A 184 2.48 -16.63 -12.90
N GLU A 185 1.33 -17.16 -12.46
CA GLU A 185 0.12 -17.23 -13.29
C GLU A 185 -0.36 -15.83 -13.65
N THR A 186 -0.36 -14.91 -12.69
CA THR A 186 -0.82 -13.54 -12.90
C THR A 186 0.07 -12.77 -13.84
N LEU A 187 1.38 -12.86 -13.69
CA LEU A 187 2.32 -12.21 -14.61
C LEU A 187 2.17 -12.77 -16.04
N THR A 188 1.92 -14.06 -16.17
CA THR A 188 1.63 -14.70 -17.47
C THR A 188 0.34 -14.12 -18.07
N ARG A 189 -0.73 -13.99 -17.29
CA ARG A 189 -2.00 -13.39 -17.73
C ARG A 189 -1.82 -11.93 -18.15
N ILE A 190 -1.11 -11.13 -17.37
CA ILE A 190 -0.83 -9.72 -17.69
C ILE A 190 -0.06 -9.62 -19.00
N THR A 191 0.96 -10.45 -19.18
CA THR A 191 1.76 -10.50 -20.42
C THR A 191 0.88 -10.83 -21.63
N ALA A 192 0.00 -11.84 -21.50
CA ALA A 192 -0.94 -12.19 -22.55
C ALA A 192 -1.93 -11.04 -22.86
N MET A 193 -2.45 -10.35 -21.82
CA MET A 193 -3.35 -9.20 -22.00
C MET A 193 -2.67 -8.04 -22.73
N LYS A 194 -1.38 -7.78 -22.48
CA LYS A 194 -0.61 -6.73 -23.17
C LYS A 194 -0.41 -6.99 -24.66
N GLN A 195 -0.49 -8.25 -25.08
CA GLN A 195 -0.39 -8.62 -26.50
C GLN A 195 -1.73 -8.50 -27.26
N VAL A 196 -2.85 -8.32 -26.57
CA VAL A 196 -4.14 -8.17 -27.17
C VAL A 196 -4.24 -6.78 -27.82
N GLN A 197 -4.40 -6.75 -29.14
CA GLN A 197 -4.69 -5.52 -29.89
C GLN A 197 -6.21 -5.42 -30.09
N LEU A 198 -6.79 -4.33 -29.62
CA LEU A 198 -8.20 -4.04 -29.78
C LEU A 198 -8.40 -3.06 -30.93
N ASP A 199 -9.32 -3.34 -31.85
CA ASP A 199 -9.78 -2.35 -32.82
C ASP A 199 -10.58 -1.21 -32.14
N LYS A 200 -10.86 -0.14 -32.87
CA LYS A 200 -11.55 1.05 -32.33
C LYS A 200 -12.90 0.71 -31.68
N LYS A 201 -13.67 -0.19 -32.29
CA LYS A 201 -14.98 -0.62 -31.77
C LYS A 201 -14.84 -1.39 -30.46
N GLN A 202 -13.90 -2.32 -30.42
CA GLN A 202 -13.59 -3.10 -29.22
C GLN A 202 -13.07 -2.22 -28.07
N GLN A 203 -12.22 -1.20 -28.38
CA GLN A 203 -11.76 -0.22 -27.40
C GLN A 203 -12.91 0.56 -26.76
N ILE A 204 -13.87 1.02 -27.58
CA ILE A 204 -15.04 1.74 -27.08
C ILE A 204 -15.93 0.83 -26.23
N GLU A 205 -16.20 -0.41 -26.65
CA GLU A 205 -16.97 -1.38 -25.86
C GLU A 205 -16.28 -1.69 -24.52
N PHE A 206 -14.96 -1.88 -24.53
CA PHE A 206 -14.20 -2.12 -23.32
C PHE A 206 -14.26 -0.91 -22.37
N ALA A 207 -14.08 0.30 -22.90
CA ALA A 207 -14.17 1.53 -22.12
C ALA A 207 -15.56 1.71 -21.48
N LYS A 208 -16.64 1.44 -22.22
CA LYS A 208 -18.01 1.48 -21.69
C LYS A 208 -18.21 0.49 -20.54
N LYS A 209 -17.77 -0.76 -20.70
CA LYS A 209 -17.84 -1.78 -19.64
C LYS A 209 -17.02 -1.39 -18.41
N ALA A 210 -15.80 -0.89 -18.60
CA ALA A 210 -14.95 -0.43 -17.53
C ALA A 210 -15.56 0.78 -16.78
N ALA A 211 -16.18 1.71 -17.50
CA ALA A 211 -16.86 2.86 -16.92
C ALA A 211 -18.01 2.45 -16.01
N LEU A 212 -18.80 1.43 -16.38
CA LEU A 212 -19.89 0.91 -15.54
C LEU A 212 -19.40 0.32 -14.21
N LEU A 213 -18.18 -0.21 -14.15
CA LEU A 213 -17.59 -0.70 -12.91
C LEU A 213 -17.14 0.43 -11.98
N ARG A 214 -16.74 1.58 -12.53
CA ARG A 214 -16.18 2.71 -11.77
C ARG A 214 -17.19 3.79 -11.43
N PHE A 215 -18.13 4.06 -12.33
CA PHE A 215 -19.10 5.15 -12.19
C PHE A 215 -20.49 4.60 -11.86
N THR A 216 -21.21 5.31 -11.01
CA THR A 216 -22.63 4.98 -10.79
C THR A 216 -23.43 5.38 -12.03
N ALA A 217 -24.58 4.74 -12.24
CA ALA A 217 -25.49 5.06 -13.36
C ALA A 217 -25.85 6.55 -13.47
N LYS A 218 -25.82 7.30 -12.35
CA LYS A 218 -26.06 8.77 -12.35
C LYS A 218 -24.86 9.61 -12.82
N SER A 219 -23.65 9.06 -12.78
CA SER A 219 -22.40 9.77 -13.17
C SER A 219 -21.82 9.24 -14.49
N TYR A 220 -22.46 8.23 -15.08
CA TYR A 220 -22.06 7.67 -16.35
C TYR A 220 -22.81 8.36 -17.48
N ASN A 221 -22.09 8.94 -18.42
CA ASN A 221 -22.61 9.47 -19.67
C ASN A 221 -21.87 8.81 -20.83
N GLU A 222 -22.61 8.04 -21.65
CA GLU A 222 -22.06 7.32 -22.79
C GLU A 222 -21.45 8.23 -23.85
N ASP A 223 -21.95 9.47 -23.97
CA ASP A 223 -21.49 10.44 -24.97
C ASP A 223 -20.07 10.93 -24.73
N ASN A 224 -19.52 10.71 -23.52
CA ASN A 224 -18.15 11.05 -23.17
C ASN A 224 -17.12 9.97 -23.54
N ILE A 225 -17.58 8.85 -24.15
CA ILE A 225 -16.70 7.76 -24.58
C ILE A 225 -16.79 7.66 -26.12
N SER A 226 -16.03 8.50 -26.80
CA SER A 226 -15.93 8.51 -28.28
C SER A 226 -14.49 8.28 -28.73
#